data_e31eee9e3968cf84cc11f93c3da1109e
#
_entry.id   e31eee9e3968cf84cc11f93c3da1109e
#
_cell.length_a   1.000
_cell.length_b   1.000
_cell.length_c   1.000
_cell.angle_alpha   90.00
_cell.angle_beta   90.00
_cell.angle_gamma   90.00
#
_symmetry.space_group_name_H-M   'P 1'
#
loop_
_entity.id
_entity.type
_entity.pdbx_description
1 polymer ?
#
loop_
_entity_poly.entity_id
_entity_poly.type
_entity_poly.pdbx_seq_one_letter_code
_entity_poly.pdbx_strand_id
1 'polypeptide(L)'
;MFSQTYQELCDRAITYTEQDSLPQAEDYIRRALKLEPANPHNALLFSNLGTIQRRQRQYEQALESYNFALNIAPRAVPILLNRAAIYMELGRNNLAQADYSLVLDLEKNNEEALLMRAYIYMQQREYKMAKADYERLLKVNPASYNGRLGLATLEQKEGKHEDALRILNNMFAATGKDAQLSPSQYAMLYVARAGVEKDLKHMDMALVDLEEAIRLDSSQPDIYLMRGEIYLAQKKKDLAKRDFEKAISLGVPQSDLLKQTRK
;
A
#
# COMPACT_ATOMS: atom_id res chain seq x y z
N MET A 1 -39.01 29.99 4.04
CA MET A 1 -38.01 28.91 4.05
C MET A 1 -36.94 29.34 5.05
N PHE A 2 -36.75 28.59 6.13
CA PHE A 2 -35.63 28.84 7.04
C PHE A 2 -34.32 28.56 6.28
N SER A 3 -33.41 29.56 6.28
CA SER A 3 -32.06 29.36 5.73
C SER A 3 -31.33 28.30 6.57
N GLN A 4 -30.77 27.28 5.93
CA GLN A 4 -29.96 26.30 6.64
C GLN A 4 -28.70 26.96 7.21
N THR A 5 -28.37 26.66 8.43
CA THR A 5 -27.14 27.13 9.08
C THR A 5 -25.92 26.36 8.58
N TYR A 6 -24.73 26.93 8.76
CA TYR A 6 -23.45 26.23 8.47
C TYR A 6 -23.39 24.88 9.17
N GLN A 7 -23.75 24.80 10.46
CA GLN A 7 -23.74 23.58 11.23
C GLN A 7 -24.69 22.52 10.66
N GLU A 8 -25.93 22.91 10.32
CA GLU A 8 -26.89 21.96 9.71
C GLU A 8 -26.41 21.40 8.38
N LEU A 9 -25.69 22.21 7.59
CA LEU A 9 -25.09 21.74 6.33
C LEU A 9 -23.95 20.74 6.59
N CYS A 10 -23.10 21.01 7.59
CA CYS A 10 -22.04 20.10 8.02
C CYS A 10 -22.59 18.76 8.53
N ASP A 11 -23.61 18.79 9.38
CA ASP A 11 -24.24 17.59 9.96
C ASP A 11 -24.86 16.71 8.86
N ARG A 12 -25.51 17.35 7.88
CA ARG A 12 -26.05 16.62 6.73
C ARG A 12 -24.94 16.03 5.85
N ALA A 13 -23.85 16.74 5.64
CA ALA A 13 -22.71 16.21 4.89
C ALA A 13 -22.13 14.96 5.56
N ILE A 14 -22.00 14.97 6.89
CA ILE A 14 -21.55 13.82 7.66
C ILE A 14 -22.53 12.64 7.47
N THR A 15 -23.83 12.88 7.67
CA THR A 15 -24.89 11.86 7.52
C THR A 15 -24.83 11.20 6.14
N TYR A 16 -24.73 11.98 5.08
CA TYR A 16 -24.65 11.43 3.71
C TYR A 16 -23.33 10.69 3.45
N THR A 17 -22.22 11.12 4.07
CA THR A 17 -20.95 10.40 3.98
C THR A 17 -21.04 9.01 4.64
N GLU A 18 -21.68 8.91 5.81
CA GLU A 18 -21.92 7.67 6.53
C GLU A 18 -22.86 6.71 5.75
N GLN A 19 -23.82 7.26 5.01
CA GLN A 19 -24.73 6.53 4.14
C GLN A 19 -24.12 6.17 2.76
N ASP A 20 -22.84 6.46 2.53
CA ASP A 20 -22.17 6.31 1.24
C ASP A 20 -22.80 7.10 0.07
N SER A 21 -23.59 8.11 0.39
CA SER A 21 -24.24 8.99 -0.58
C SER A 21 -23.31 10.16 -0.94
N LEU A 22 -22.19 9.84 -1.61
CA LEU A 22 -21.07 10.75 -1.84
C LEU A 22 -21.45 12.03 -2.60
N PRO A 23 -22.31 12.02 -3.67
CA PRO A 23 -22.70 13.23 -4.37
C PRO A 23 -23.49 14.20 -3.48
N GLN A 24 -24.37 13.69 -2.62
CA GLN A 24 -25.13 14.51 -1.69
C GLN A 24 -24.23 15.08 -0.59
N ALA A 25 -23.31 14.27 -0.06
CA ALA A 25 -22.32 14.74 0.90
C ALA A 25 -21.50 15.91 0.33
N GLU A 26 -21.02 15.79 -0.90
CA GLU A 26 -20.27 16.83 -1.60
C GLU A 26 -21.09 18.11 -1.78
N ASP A 27 -22.37 18.02 -2.19
CA ASP A 27 -23.25 19.19 -2.34
C ASP A 27 -23.36 19.94 -1.01
N TYR A 28 -23.64 19.24 0.09
CA TYR A 28 -23.76 19.88 1.40
C TYR A 28 -22.46 20.52 1.87
N ILE A 29 -21.29 19.89 1.63
CA ILE A 29 -19.98 20.49 1.93
C ILE A 29 -19.81 21.78 1.13
N ARG A 30 -20.06 21.77 -0.18
CA ARG A 30 -19.90 22.96 -1.03
C ARG A 30 -20.83 24.10 -0.62
N ARG A 31 -22.03 23.78 -0.17
CA ARG A 31 -22.98 24.80 0.36
C ARG A 31 -22.50 25.37 1.68
N ALA A 32 -21.96 24.57 2.58
CA ALA A 32 -21.38 25.05 3.83
C ALA A 32 -20.18 25.98 3.57
N LEU A 33 -19.25 25.55 2.70
CA LEU A 33 -18.09 26.38 2.29
C LEU A 33 -18.48 27.70 1.64
N LYS A 34 -19.57 27.71 0.86
CA LYS A 34 -20.10 28.93 0.25
C LYS A 34 -20.77 29.84 1.27
N LEU A 35 -21.42 29.28 2.28
CA LEU A 35 -22.13 30.06 3.31
C LEU A 35 -21.15 30.80 4.22
N GLU A 36 -20.06 30.11 4.63
CA GLU A 36 -19.05 30.70 5.53
C GLU A 36 -17.62 30.43 4.99
N PRO A 37 -17.19 31.15 3.94
CA PRO A 37 -15.93 30.88 3.26
C PRO A 37 -14.68 31.12 4.13
N ALA A 38 -14.77 31.97 5.13
CA ALA A 38 -13.67 32.30 6.05
C ALA A 38 -13.70 31.52 7.36
N ASN A 39 -14.60 30.53 7.50
CA ASN A 39 -14.69 29.74 8.72
C ASN A 39 -13.43 28.87 8.91
N PRO A 40 -12.74 28.95 10.08
CA PRO A 40 -11.52 28.16 10.32
C PRO A 40 -11.77 26.62 10.33
N HIS A 41 -13.02 26.19 10.58
CA HIS A 41 -13.40 24.78 10.48
C HIS A 41 -13.48 24.27 9.04
N ASN A 42 -13.38 25.12 8.04
CA ASN A 42 -13.36 24.72 6.63
C ASN A 42 -12.16 23.82 6.27
N ALA A 43 -11.10 23.81 7.06
CA ALA A 43 -10.02 22.82 6.88
C ALA A 43 -10.55 21.39 6.91
N LEU A 44 -11.46 21.07 7.85
CA LEU A 44 -12.08 19.74 7.94
C LEU A 44 -13.02 19.49 6.76
N LEU A 45 -13.82 20.48 6.36
CA LEU A 45 -14.72 20.36 5.21
C LEU A 45 -13.95 20.11 3.91
N PHE A 46 -12.86 20.83 3.65
CA PHE A 46 -12.00 20.60 2.50
C PHE A 46 -11.33 19.23 2.56
N SER A 47 -10.92 18.78 3.75
CA SER A 47 -10.37 17.43 3.94
C SER A 47 -11.39 16.34 3.60
N ASN A 48 -12.63 16.48 4.09
CA ASN A 48 -13.72 15.54 3.80
C ASN A 48 -14.08 15.57 2.30
N LEU A 49 -14.11 16.75 1.69
CA LEU A 49 -14.33 16.90 0.24
C LEU A 49 -13.26 16.15 -0.55
N GLY A 50 -11.99 16.34 -0.19
CA GLY A 50 -10.87 15.62 -0.81
C GLY A 50 -11.01 14.10 -0.68
N THR A 51 -11.45 13.63 0.49
CA THR A 51 -11.68 12.19 0.73
C THR A 51 -12.82 11.64 -0.14
N ILE A 52 -13.93 12.38 -0.27
CA ILE A 52 -15.04 12.01 -1.15
C ILE A 52 -14.57 11.94 -2.60
N GLN A 53 -13.87 12.97 -3.06
CA GLN A 53 -13.35 13.05 -4.43
C GLN A 53 -12.35 11.94 -4.73
N ARG A 54 -11.47 11.56 -3.77
CA ARG A 54 -10.59 10.40 -3.89
C ARG A 54 -11.38 9.10 -4.07
N ARG A 55 -12.45 8.88 -3.31
CA ARG A 55 -13.32 7.71 -3.44
C ARG A 55 -14.03 7.67 -4.81
N GLN A 56 -14.33 8.83 -5.39
CA GLN A 56 -14.86 8.98 -6.75
C GLN A 56 -13.78 8.93 -7.83
N ARG A 57 -12.51 8.70 -7.48
CA ARG A 57 -11.33 8.72 -8.36
C ARG A 57 -11.06 10.07 -9.04
N GLN A 58 -11.56 11.14 -8.47
CA GLN A 58 -11.34 12.51 -8.91
C GLN A 58 -10.05 13.06 -8.26
N TYR A 59 -8.92 12.46 -8.55
CA TYR A 59 -7.67 12.67 -7.79
C TYR A 59 -7.15 14.10 -7.84
N GLU A 60 -7.20 14.78 -8.99
CA GLU A 60 -6.73 16.16 -9.08
C GLU A 60 -7.61 17.11 -8.24
N GLN A 61 -8.93 16.93 -8.26
CA GLN A 61 -9.85 17.71 -7.43
C GLN A 61 -9.64 17.43 -5.94
N ALA A 62 -9.38 16.17 -5.59
CA ALA A 62 -9.04 15.81 -4.22
C ALA A 62 -7.74 16.49 -3.74
N LEU A 63 -6.72 16.58 -4.60
CA LEU A 63 -5.49 17.32 -4.30
C LEU A 63 -5.75 18.81 -4.07
N GLU A 64 -6.59 19.45 -4.90
CA GLU A 64 -6.99 20.84 -4.70
C GLU A 64 -7.68 21.04 -3.35
N SER A 65 -8.61 20.14 -3.01
CA SER A 65 -9.32 20.18 -1.74
C SER A 65 -8.38 20.03 -0.54
N TYR A 66 -7.45 19.07 -0.59
CA TYR A 66 -6.44 18.93 0.48
C TYR A 66 -5.47 20.11 0.52
N ASN A 67 -5.12 20.73 -0.61
CA ASN A 67 -4.31 21.94 -0.61
C ASN A 67 -5.04 23.10 0.09
N PHE A 68 -6.34 23.29 -0.17
CA PHE A 68 -7.15 24.30 0.57
C PHE A 68 -7.20 23.97 2.06
N ALA A 69 -7.39 22.72 2.43
CA ALA A 69 -7.37 22.29 3.82
C ALA A 69 -6.03 22.61 4.50
N LEU A 70 -4.90 22.32 3.84
CA LEU A 70 -3.55 22.57 4.36
C LEU A 70 -3.16 24.06 4.34
N ASN A 71 -3.77 24.89 3.48
CA ASN A 71 -3.61 26.35 3.58
C ASN A 71 -4.20 26.90 4.88
N ILE A 72 -5.27 26.29 5.39
CA ILE A 72 -5.89 26.67 6.67
C ILE A 72 -5.17 25.99 7.84
N ALA A 73 -4.85 24.70 7.71
CA ALA A 73 -4.24 23.89 8.76
C ALA A 73 -2.97 23.18 8.26
N PRO A 74 -1.83 23.88 8.10
CA PRO A 74 -0.64 23.36 7.39
C PRO A 74 0.08 22.19 8.10
N ARG A 75 -0.24 21.95 9.37
CA ARG A 75 0.36 20.88 10.18
C ARG A 75 -0.64 19.78 10.53
N ALA A 76 -1.76 19.69 9.83
CA ALA A 76 -2.77 18.65 10.05
C ALA A 76 -2.29 17.31 9.49
N VAL A 77 -1.74 16.47 10.36
CA VAL A 77 -1.17 15.16 10.00
C VAL A 77 -2.13 14.29 9.19
N PRO A 78 -3.43 14.14 9.54
CA PRO A 78 -4.35 13.33 8.73
C PRO A 78 -4.51 13.84 7.29
N ILE A 79 -4.46 15.16 7.09
CA ILE A 79 -4.60 15.76 5.74
C ILE A 79 -3.33 15.52 4.92
N LEU A 80 -2.15 15.64 5.54
CA LEU A 80 -0.87 15.34 4.91
C LEU A 80 -0.80 13.86 4.48
N LEU A 81 -1.21 12.92 5.35
CA LEU A 81 -1.26 11.49 5.03
C LEU A 81 -2.20 11.21 3.85
N ASN A 82 -3.39 11.79 3.86
CA ASN A 82 -4.36 11.62 2.78
C ASN A 82 -3.85 12.18 1.45
N ARG A 83 -3.20 13.36 1.46
CA ARG A 83 -2.61 13.95 0.25
C ARG A 83 -1.44 13.12 -0.27
N ALA A 84 -0.57 12.65 0.62
CA ALA A 84 0.53 11.75 0.28
C ALA A 84 0.03 10.46 -0.37
N ALA A 85 -1.04 9.87 0.14
CA ALA A 85 -1.65 8.68 -0.45
C ALA A 85 -2.12 8.90 -1.89
N ILE A 86 -2.73 10.06 -2.20
CA ILE A 86 -3.11 10.40 -3.59
C ILE A 86 -1.86 10.61 -4.46
N TYR A 87 -0.83 11.26 -3.95
CA TYR A 87 0.42 11.38 -4.70
C TYR A 87 1.02 10.01 -5.04
N MET A 88 0.92 9.03 -4.13
CA MET A 88 1.33 7.64 -4.40
C MET A 88 0.48 7.01 -5.51
N GLU A 89 -0.84 7.15 -5.45
CA GLU A 89 -1.77 6.62 -6.48
C GLU A 89 -1.50 7.21 -7.87
N LEU A 90 -1.04 8.46 -7.92
CA LEU A 90 -0.66 9.18 -9.16
C LEU A 90 0.80 8.95 -9.58
N GLY A 91 1.57 8.13 -8.84
CA GLY A 91 3.00 7.92 -9.11
C GLY A 91 3.89 9.14 -8.83
N ARG A 92 3.36 10.16 -8.13
CA ARG A 92 4.09 11.39 -7.75
C ARG A 92 4.90 11.16 -6.47
N ASN A 93 5.78 10.17 -6.49
CA ASN A 93 6.47 9.66 -5.30
C ASN A 93 7.27 10.72 -4.53
N ASN A 94 7.90 11.66 -5.23
CA ASN A 94 8.66 12.74 -4.57
C ASN A 94 7.78 13.66 -3.73
N LEU A 95 6.55 13.96 -4.19
CA LEU A 95 5.59 14.78 -3.46
C LEU A 95 5.03 14.01 -2.26
N ALA A 96 4.72 12.72 -2.43
CA ALA A 96 4.31 11.85 -1.34
C ALA A 96 5.40 11.77 -0.25
N GLN A 97 6.66 11.59 -0.66
CA GLN A 97 7.81 11.54 0.26
C GLN A 97 7.96 12.83 1.07
N ALA A 98 7.73 14.00 0.45
CA ALA A 98 7.78 15.28 1.15
C ALA A 98 6.69 15.36 2.23
N ASP A 99 5.46 14.98 1.91
CA ASP A 99 4.36 14.98 2.89
C ASP A 99 4.61 13.98 4.03
N TYR A 100 5.03 12.73 3.73
CA TYR A 100 5.39 11.76 4.78
C TYR A 100 6.57 12.25 5.63
N SER A 101 7.54 12.97 5.06
CA SER A 101 8.65 13.54 5.83
C SER A 101 8.14 14.63 6.77
N LEU A 102 7.24 15.49 6.32
CA LEU A 102 6.61 16.50 7.17
C LEU A 102 5.78 15.87 8.30
N VAL A 103 5.05 14.78 8.01
CA VAL A 103 4.37 14.00 9.05
C VAL A 103 5.37 13.50 10.08
N LEU A 104 6.51 12.96 9.67
CA LEU A 104 7.54 12.44 10.59
C LEU A 104 8.30 13.53 11.36
N ASP A 105 8.32 14.76 10.87
CA ASP A 105 8.81 15.92 11.62
C ASP A 105 7.85 16.32 12.74
N LEU A 106 6.52 16.10 12.52
CA LEU A 106 5.47 16.39 13.49
C LEU A 106 5.26 15.23 14.47
N GLU A 107 5.18 14.04 13.95
CA GLU A 107 4.93 12.77 14.66
C GLU A 107 6.04 11.77 14.33
N LYS A 108 7.13 11.86 15.07
CA LYS A 108 8.33 11.06 14.79
C LYS A 108 8.09 9.55 14.60
N ASN A 109 7.10 8.99 15.25
CA ASN A 109 6.80 7.56 15.29
C ASN A 109 5.49 7.21 14.55
N ASN A 110 5.05 8.03 13.61
CA ASN A 110 3.88 7.72 12.79
C ASN A 110 4.18 6.50 11.91
N GLU A 111 3.50 5.39 12.20
CA GLU A 111 3.76 4.09 11.58
C GLU A 111 3.48 4.10 10.07
N GLU A 112 2.37 4.76 9.66
CA GLU A 112 1.99 4.86 8.25
C GLU A 112 3.04 5.64 7.46
N ALA A 113 3.47 6.79 7.98
CA ALA A 113 4.47 7.61 7.31
C ALA A 113 5.84 6.91 7.21
N LEU A 114 6.27 6.19 8.27
CA LEU A 114 7.49 5.37 8.22
C LEU A 114 7.39 4.28 7.16
N LEU A 115 6.29 3.52 7.15
CA LEU A 115 6.07 2.43 6.22
C LEU A 115 6.07 2.92 4.77
N MET A 116 5.29 3.95 4.50
CA MET A 116 5.09 4.44 3.12
C MET A 116 6.32 5.17 2.60
N ARG A 117 7.05 5.90 3.43
CA ARG A 117 8.30 6.53 3.03
C ARG A 117 9.39 5.48 2.77
N ALA A 118 9.49 4.44 3.60
CA ALA A 118 10.38 3.31 3.34
C ALA A 118 10.06 2.64 1.99
N TYR A 119 8.77 2.45 1.69
CA TYR A 119 8.35 1.91 0.39
C TYR A 119 8.79 2.80 -0.78
N ILE A 120 8.65 4.12 -0.68
CA ILE A 120 9.14 5.05 -1.70
C ILE A 120 10.66 4.92 -1.87
N TYR A 121 11.42 4.90 -0.78
CA TYR A 121 12.87 4.70 -0.84
C TYR A 121 13.26 3.37 -1.50
N MET A 122 12.49 2.30 -1.26
CA MET A 122 12.68 1.01 -1.95
C MET A 122 12.52 1.15 -3.47
N GLN A 123 11.51 1.87 -3.93
CA GLN A 123 11.28 2.13 -5.37
C GLN A 123 12.41 2.94 -5.99
N GLN A 124 12.97 3.88 -5.23
CA GLN A 124 14.11 4.73 -5.63
C GLN A 124 15.46 4.01 -5.51
N ARG A 125 15.48 2.76 -4.97
CA ARG A 125 16.70 1.99 -4.65
C ARG A 125 17.57 2.65 -3.56
N GLU A 126 16.99 3.54 -2.77
CA GLU A 126 17.64 4.17 -1.63
C GLU A 126 17.56 3.25 -0.39
N TYR A 127 18.16 2.07 -0.48
CA TYR A 127 18.00 0.99 0.49
C TYR A 127 18.43 1.38 1.91
N LYS A 128 19.47 2.20 2.05
CA LYS A 128 19.92 2.69 3.36
C LYS A 128 18.84 3.50 4.07
N MET A 129 18.13 4.37 3.33
CA MET A 129 17.07 5.21 3.88
C MET A 129 15.82 4.36 4.18
N ALA A 130 15.46 3.44 3.26
CA ALA A 130 14.38 2.50 3.48
C ALA A 130 14.60 1.66 4.74
N LYS A 131 15.83 1.15 4.94
CA LYS A 131 16.19 0.35 6.12
C LYS A 131 16.02 1.14 7.41
N ALA A 132 16.47 2.38 7.45
CA ALA A 132 16.32 3.25 8.63
C ALA A 132 14.84 3.44 9.03
N ASP A 133 13.96 3.66 8.06
CA ASP A 133 12.53 3.83 8.31
C ASP A 133 11.88 2.51 8.74
N TYR A 134 12.18 1.36 8.10
CA TYR A 134 11.67 0.06 8.54
C TYR A 134 12.16 -0.32 9.94
N GLU A 135 13.44 -0.13 10.25
CA GLU A 135 13.97 -0.42 11.58
C GLU A 135 13.31 0.46 12.65
N ARG A 136 13.06 1.73 12.33
CA ARG A 136 12.34 2.63 13.21
C ARG A 136 10.88 2.21 13.40
N LEU A 137 10.19 1.84 12.33
CA LEU A 137 8.84 1.29 12.42
C LEU A 137 8.79 0.06 13.33
N LEU A 138 9.76 -0.86 13.17
CA LEU A 138 9.82 -2.09 13.98
C LEU A 138 10.24 -1.86 15.44
N LYS A 139 10.87 -0.73 15.77
CA LYS A 139 11.05 -0.30 17.16
C LYS A 139 9.76 0.17 17.80
N VAL A 140 8.89 0.83 17.03
CA VAL A 140 7.57 1.32 17.48
C VAL A 140 6.58 0.17 17.56
N ASN A 141 6.51 -0.62 16.50
CA ASN A 141 5.61 -1.76 16.36
C ASN A 141 6.39 -3.01 15.89
N PRO A 142 6.97 -3.79 16.82
CA PRO A 142 7.71 -5.01 16.47
C PRO A 142 6.87 -6.07 15.76
N ALA A 143 5.54 -6.02 15.90
CA ALA A 143 4.61 -6.95 15.27
C ALA A 143 4.13 -6.51 13.88
N SER A 144 4.55 -5.34 13.39
CA SER A 144 4.13 -4.82 12.08
C SER A 144 4.43 -5.82 10.97
N TYR A 145 3.38 -6.41 10.40
CA TYR A 145 3.48 -7.36 9.28
C TYR A 145 4.17 -6.71 8.08
N ASN A 146 3.68 -5.55 7.65
CA ASN A 146 4.21 -4.83 6.49
C ASN A 146 5.63 -4.33 6.73
N GLY A 147 5.95 -3.91 7.95
CA GLY A 147 7.31 -3.48 8.32
C GLY A 147 8.33 -4.64 8.23
N ARG A 148 7.97 -5.81 8.75
CA ARG A 148 8.83 -7.01 8.67
C ARG A 148 8.96 -7.52 7.24
N LEU A 149 7.87 -7.60 6.50
CA LEU A 149 7.87 -8.02 5.10
C LEU A 149 8.69 -7.06 4.23
N GLY A 150 8.53 -5.76 4.44
CA GLY A 150 9.31 -4.73 3.76
C GLY A 150 10.81 -4.84 4.05
N LEU A 151 11.19 -5.05 5.32
CA LEU A 151 12.60 -5.25 5.70
C LEU A 151 13.16 -6.55 5.09
N ALA A 152 12.41 -7.66 5.09
CA ALA A 152 12.84 -8.89 4.45
C ALA A 152 13.07 -8.71 2.93
N THR A 153 12.15 -8.01 2.26
CA THR A 153 12.29 -7.68 0.84
C THR A 153 13.53 -6.80 0.58
N LEU A 154 13.80 -5.86 1.47
CA LEU A 154 15.01 -5.02 1.39
C LEU A 154 16.27 -5.86 1.53
N GLU A 155 16.37 -6.72 2.55
CA GLU A 155 17.53 -7.59 2.75
C GLU A 155 17.74 -8.52 1.54
N GLN A 156 16.65 -9.05 0.94
CA GLN A 156 16.72 -9.81 -0.31
C GLN A 156 17.30 -8.97 -1.46
N LYS A 157 16.83 -7.71 -1.64
CA LYS A 157 17.33 -6.81 -2.69
C LYS A 157 18.79 -6.42 -2.52
N GLU A 158 19.27 -6.37 -1.29
CA GLU A 158 20.70 -6.17 -0.97
C GLU A 158 21.54 -7.46 -1.08
N GLY A 159 20.94 -8.59 -1.46
CA GLY A 159 21.63 -9.87 -1.56
C GLY A 159 21.88 -10.58 -0.22
N LYS A 160 21.28 -10.08 0.86
CA LYS A 160 21.39 -10.64 2.23
C LYS A 160 20.29 -11.69 2.45
N HIS A 161 20.34 -12.74 1.65
CA HIS A 161 19.27 -13.75 1.58
C HIS A 161 19.03 -14.46 2.91
N GLU A 162 20.10 -14.76 3.67
CA GLU A 162 19.98 -15.42 4.98
C GLU A 162 19.26 -14.53 6.01
N ASP A 163 19.53 -13.22 6.00
CA ASP A 163 18.83 -12.26 6.87
C ASP A 163 17.34 -12.15 6.48
N ALA A 164 17.04 -12.13 5.18
CA ALA A 164 15.68 -12.15 4.68
C ALA A 164 14.94 -13.41 5.13
N LEU A 165 15.53 -14.61 4.95
CA LEU A 165 14.94 -15.87 5.41
C LEU A 165 14.71 -15.89 6.92
N ARG A 166 15.66 -15.38 7.70
CA ARG A 166 15.51 -15.32 9.16
C ARG A 166 14.31 -14.46 9.57
N ILE A 167 14.11 -13.30 8.92
CA ILE A 167 12.94 -12.44 9.18
C ILE A 167 11.66 -13.18 8.81
N LEU A 168 11.57 -13.76 7.61
CA LEU A 168 10.39 -14.45 7.12
C LEU A 168 10.04 -15.69 7.97
N ASN A 169 11.03 -16.51 8.33
CA ASN A 169 10.82 -17.67 9.19
C ASN A 169 10.35 -17.27 10.60
N ASN A 170 10.85 -16.16 11.15
CA ASN A 170 10.38 -15.62 12.41
C ASN A 170 8.92 -15.13 12.30
N MET A 171 8.49 -14.62 11.12
CA MET A 171 7.09 -14.25 10.90
C MET A 171 6.17 -15.47 10.92
N PHE A 172 6.58 -16.60 10.32
CA PHE A 172 5.84 -17.87 10.42
C PHE A 172 5.78 -18.41 11.84
N ALA A 173 6.88 -18.35 12.59
CA ALA A 173 6.95 -18.84 13.97
C ALA A 173 6.12 -18.00 14.95
N ALA A 174 5.99 -16.68 14.73
CA ALA A 174 5.27 -15.77 15.60
C ALA A 174 3.74 -15.89 15.51
N THR A 175 3.21 -16.67 14.55
CA THR A 175 1.76 -16.82 14.32
C THR A 175 1.04 -17.76 15.30
N GLY A 176 1.72 -18.23 16.33
CA GLY A 176 1.13 -19.05 17.40
C GLY A 176 0.64 -18.23 18.56
N LYS A 177 -0.59 -17.80 18.58
CA LYS A 177 -1.55 -17.37 19.61
C LYS A 177 -2.10 -15.94 19.51
N ASP A 178 -1.36 -14.91 19.04
CA ASP A 178 -1.81 -13.52 19.20
C ASP A 178 -1.95 -12.71 17.90
N ALA A 179 -1.54 -13.23 16.75
CA ALA A 179 -1.71 -12.55 15.47
C ALA A 179 -2.12 -13.57 14.38
N GLN A 180 -3.41 -13.78 14.23
CA GLN A 180 -3.93 -14.55 13.10
C GLN A 180 -3.79 -13.69 11.82
N LEU A 181 -2.78 -14.01 11.00
CA LEU A 181 -2.70 -13.47 9.64
C LEU A 181 -3.88 -14.01 8.82
N SER A 182 -4.38 -13.19 7.91
CA SER A 182 -5.37 -13.65 6.94
C SER A 182 -4.74 -14.67 5.97
N PRO A 183 -5.55 -15.54 5.32
CA PRO A 183 -5.04 -16.46 4.29
C PRO A 183 -4.21 -15.75 3.22
N SER A 184 -4.65 -14.57 2.75
CA SER A 184 -3.90 -13.77 1.77
C SER A 184 -2.56 -13.27 2.31
N GLN A 185 -2.48 -12.88 3.59
CA GLN A 185 -1.21 -12.49 4.20
C GLN A 185 -0.24 -13.67 4.32
N TYR A 186 -0.74 -14.85 4.68
CA TYR A 186 0.08 -16.06 4.65
C TYR A 186 0.55 -16.40 3.24
N ALA A 187 -0.33 -16.30 2.22
CA ALA A 187 0.06 -16.53 0.83
C ALA A 187 1.19 -15.59 0.42
N MET A 188 1.09 -14.29 0.73
CA MET A 188 2.15 -13.31 0.45
C MET A 188 3.46 -13.64 1.18
N LEU A 189 3.39 -14.15 2.40
CA LEU A 189 4.56 -14.55 3.17
C LEU A 189 5.27 -15.74 2.54
N TYR A 190 4.53 -16.75 2.07
CA TYR A 190 5.05 -17.88 1.31
C TYR A 190 5.70 -17.40 -0.01
N VAL A 191 5.04 -16.51 -0.75
CA VAL A 191 5.60 -15.94 -2.00
C VAL A 191 6.91 -15.21 -1.72
N ALA A 192 6.98 -14.41 -0.66
CA ALA A 192 8.19 -13.69 -0.30
C ALA A 192 9.33 -14.67 0.03
N ARG A 193 9.05 -15.75 0.80
CA ARG A 193 10.07 -16.76 1.12
C ARG A 193 10.48 -17.54 -0.12
N ALA A 194 9.54 -17.94 -0.97
CA ALA A 194 9.85 -18.61 -2.24
C ALA A 194 10.76 -17.75 -3.14
N GLY A 195 10.57 -16.43 -3.15
CA GLY A 195 11.44 -15.50 -3.88
C GLY A 195 12.89 -15.56 -3.37
N VAL A 196 13.09 -15.55 -2.06
CA VAL A 196 14.43 -15.67 -1.45
C VAL A 196 15.04 -17.05 -1.70
N GLU A 197 14.27 -18.13 -1.55
CA GLU A 197 14.72 -19.49 -1.83
C GLU A 197 15.12 -19.66 -3.31
N LYS A 198 14.36 -19.06 -4.22
CA LYS A 198 14.72 -19.04 -5.66
C LYS A 198 16.06 -18.34 -5.90
N ASP A 199 16.32 -17.21 -5.26
CA ASP A 199 17.58 -16.48 -5.37
C ASP A 199 18.76 -17.31 -4.84
N LEU A 200 18.56 -18.07 -3.78
CA LEU A 200 19.50 -19.05 -3.23
C LEU A 200 19.63 -20.34 -4.06
N LYS A 201 18.87 -20.48 -5.15
CA LYS A 201 18.82 -21.70 -6.00
C LYS A 201 18.18 -22.91 -5.33
N HIS A 202 17.47 -22.74 -4.25
CA HIS A 202 16.70 -23.78 -3.56
C HIS A 202 15.33 -23.96 -4.22
N MET A 203 15.32 -24.37 -5.50
CA MET A 203 14.11 -24.38 -6.33
C MET A 203 13.00 -25.25 -5.78
N ASP A 204 13.33 -26.38 -5.16
CA ASP A 204 12.34 -27.31 -4.61
C ASP A 204 11.63 -26.69 -3.39
N MET A 205 12.36 -25.98 -2.54
CA MET A 205 11.78 -25.25 -1.40
C MET A 205 10.88 -24.10 -1.88
N ALA A 206 11.33 -23.37 -2.89
CA ALA A 206 10.51 -22.32 -3.49
C ALA A 206 9.20 -22.88 -4.08
N LEU A 207 9.23 -24.04 -4.74
CA LEU A 207 8.03 -24.67 -5.28
C LEU A 207 7.05 -25.08 -4.18
N VAL A 208 7.52 -25.65 -3.07
CA VAL A 208 6.68 -26.01 -1.92
C VAL A 208 5.97 -24.77 -1.37
N ASP A 209 6.68 -23.66 -1.18
CA ASP A 209 6.09 -22.42 -0.71
C ASP A 209 5.05 -21.85 -1.69
N LEU A 210 5.33 -21.90 -3.00
CA LEU A 210 4.38 -21.45 -4.01
C LEU A 210 3.12 -22.32 -4.08
N GLU A 211 3.22 -23.62 -3.86
CA GLU A 211 2.08 -24.52 -3.75
C GLU A 211 1.19 -24.16 -2.55
N GLU A 212 1.79 -23.89 -1.38
CA GLU A 212 1.05 -23.43 -0.21
C GLU A 212 0.42 -22.06 -0.43
N ALA A 213 1.10 -21.13 -1.10
CA ALA A 213 0.56 -19.84 -1.46
C ALA A 213 -0.68 -19.98 -2.35
N ILE A 214 -0.66 -20.85 -3.36
CA ILE A 214 -1.81 -21.13 -4.25
C ILE A 214 -2.96 -21.75 -3.46
N ARG A 215 -2.68 -22.65 -2.52
CA ARG A 215 -3.72 -23.27 -1.69
C ARG A 215 -4.47 -22.23 -0.83
N LEU A 216 -3.77 -21.20 -0.38
CA LEU A 216 -4.31 -20.15 0.47
C LEU A 216 -5.01 -19.03 -0.33
N ASP A 217 -4.41 -18.63 -1.46
CA ASP A 217 -4.92 -17.59 -2.33
C ASP A 217 -4.52 -17.85 -3.80
N SER A 218 -5.40 -18.48 -4.55
CA SER A 218 -5.18 -18.82 -5.97
C SER A 218 -5.45 -17.66 -6.94
N SER A 219 -5.80 -16.47 -6.44
CA SER A 219 -6.16 -15.32 -7.26
C SER A 219 -4.96 -14.42 -7.64
N GLN A 220 -3.80 -14.68 -7.07
CA GLN A 220 -2.59 -13.87 -7.22
C GLN A 220 -1.79 -14.30 -8.45
N PRO A 221 -1.70 -13.52 -9.54
CA PRO A 221 -1.00 -13.91 -10.75
C PRO A 221 0.51 -14.10 -10.56
N ASP A 222 1.13 -13.34 -9.67
CA ASP A 222 2.58 -13.36 -9.42
C ASP A 222 3.07 -14.73 -8.90
N ILE A 223 2.21 -15.48 -8.21
CA ILE A 223 2.53 -16.83 -7.73
C ILE A 223 2.79 -17.76 -8.92
N TYR A 224 1.90 -17.74 -9.91
CA TYR A 224 2.01 -18.55 -11.11
C TYR A 224 3.17 -18.10 -12.00
N LEU A 225 3.42 -16.78 -12.09
CA LEU A 225 4.59 -16.26 -12.80
C LEU A 225 5.88 -16.82 -12.21
N MET A 226 6.04 -16.69 -10.90
CA MET A 226 7.25 -17.17 -10.21
C MET A 226 7.42 -18.69 -10.35
N ARG A 227 6.34 -19.48 -10.18
CA ARG A 227 6.37 -20.93 -10.33
C ARG A 227 6.68 -21.34 -11.77
N GLY A 228 6.06 -20.67 -12.74
CA GLY A 228 6.33 -20.88 -14.16
C GLY A 228 7.79 -20.60 -14.53
N GLU A 229 8.40 -19.53 -13.99
CA GLU A 229 9.82 -19.24 -14.17
C GLU A 229 10.73 -20.36 -13.63
N ILE A 230 10.40 -20.89 -12.44
CA ILE A 230 11.15 -22.02 -11.84
C ILE A 230 11.01 -23.27 -12.71
N TYR A 231 9.80 -23.61 -13.17
CA TYR A 231 9.60 -24.75 -14.06
C TYR A 231 10.33 -24.58 -15.39
N LEU A 232 10.37 -23.36 -15.93
CA LEU A 232 11.13 -23.08 -17.16
C LEU A 232 12.64 -23.30 -16.95
N ALA A 233 13.19 -22.83 -15.83
CA ALA A 233 14.59 -23.07 -15.45
C ALA A 233 14.90 -24.56 -15.27
N GLN A 234 13.93 -25.35 -14.79
CA GLN A 234 14.03 -26.82 -14.67
C GLN A 234 13.73 -27.54 -16.00
N LYS A 235 13.54 -26.85 -17.12
CA LYS A 235 13.17 -27.40 -18.44
C LYS A 235 11.82 -28.11 -18.49
N LYS A 236 10.94 -27.88 -17.51
CA LYS A 236 9.58 -28.42 -17.41
C LYS A 236 8.61 -27.50 -18.16
N LYS A 237 8.76 -27.46 -19.51
CA LYS A 237 8.05 -26.47 -20.37
C LYS A 237 6.54 -26.53 -20.28
N ASP A 238 5.96 -27.73 -20.18
CA ASP A 238 4.49 -27.91 -20.14
C ASP A 238 3.89 -27.35 -18.83
N LEU A 239 4.59 -27.53 -17.70
CA LEU A 239 4.17 -26.97 -16.41
C LEU A 239 4.31 -25.45 -16.42
N ALA A 240 5.43 -24.94 -16.93
CA ALA A 240 5.63 -23.50 -17.05
C ALA A 240 4.54 -22.83 -17.92
N LYS A 241 4.19 -23.48 -19.05
CA LYS A 241 3.13 -22.98 -19.94
C LYS A 241 1.79 -22.89 -19.23
N ARG A 242 1.39 -23.92 -18.48
CA ARG A 242 0.13 -23.92 -17.71
C ARG A 242 0.08 -22.80 -16.69
N ASP A 243 1.18 -22.54 -15.98
CA ASP A 243 1.25 -21.47 -15.00
C ASP A 243 1.18 -20.09 -15.67
N PHE A 244 1.86 -19.88 -16.78
CA PHE A 244 1.78 -18.64 -17.54
C PHE A 244 0.37 -18.40 -18.11
N GLU A 245 -0.28 -19.44 -18.63
CA GLU A 245 -1.69 -19.34 -19.08
C GLU A 245 -2.63 -18.98 -17.92
N LYS A 246 -2.38 -19.53 -16.72
CA LYS A 246 -3.13 -19.18 -15.52
C LYS A 246 -2.90 -17.71 -15.13
N ALA A 247 -1.66 -17.22 -15.14
CA ALA A 247 -1.33 -15.82 -14.86
C ALA A 247 -2.02 -14.88 -15.85
N ILE A 248 -2.06 -15.21 -17.16
CA ILE A 248 -2.80 -14.46 -18.18
C ILE A 248 -4.29 -14.42 -17.85
N SER A 249 -4.88 -15.55 -17.48
CA SER A 249 -6.31 -15.63 -17.11
C SER A 249 -6.65 -14.77 -15.89
N LEU A 250 -5.65 -14.43 -15.06
CA LEU A 250 -5.74 -13.56 -13.89
C LEU A 250 -5.39 -12.10 -14.20
N GLY A 251 -5.17 -11.75 -15.47
CA GLY A 251 -5.02 -10.36 -15.91
C GLY A 251 -3.60 -9.90 -16.27
N VAL A 252 -2.62 -10.81 -16.28
CA VAL A 252 -1.25 -10.47 -16.74
C VAL A 252 -1.26 -10.29 -18.26
N PRO A 253 -0.75 -9.17 -18.80
CA PRO A 253 -0.64 -8.98 -20.24
C PRO A 253 0.29 -10.02 -20.89
N GLN A 254 -0.16 -10.65 -21.96
CA GLN A 254 0.63 -11.65 -22.68
C GLN A 254 1.97 -11.11 -23.21
N SER A 255 2.03 -9.79 -23.52
CA SER A 255 3.25 -9.11 -23.94
C SER A 255 4.38 -9.17 -22.91
N ASP A 256 4.05 -9.23 -21.63
CA ASP A 256 5.03 -9.24 -20.54
C ASP A 256 5.66 -10.64 -20.36
N LEU A 257 4.92 -11.69 -20.68
CA LEU A 257 5.40 -13.08 -20.66
C LEU A 257 6.32 -13.41 -21.84
N LEU A 258 6.07 -12.85 -23.02
CA LEU A 258 6.94 -13.04 -24.19
C LEU A 258 8.36 -12.49 -23.99
N LYS A 259 8.53 -11.54 -23.06
CA LYS A 259 9.86 -11.03 -22.68
C LYS A 259 10.62 -12.01 -21.77
N GLN A 260 9.92 -12.81 -20.98
CA GLN A 260 10.52 -13.77 -20.04
C GLN A 260 10.87 -15.11 -20.71
N THR A 261 10.11 -15.52 -21.73
CA THR A 261 10.35 -16.80 -22.45
C THR A 261 11.45 -16.70 -23.53
N ARG A 262 11.96 -15.49 -23.83
CA ARG A 262 13.02 -15.23 -24.83
C ARG A 262 14.43 -15.15 -24.22
N LYS A 263 14.56 -15.25 -22.91
CA LYS A 263 15.84 -15.35 -22.20
C LYS A 263 16.14 -16.83 -21.87
#